data_d3f607e032afef33911fa8c7ae782590
#
_entry.id   d3f607e032afef33911fa8c7ae782590
#
_cell.length_a   1.000
_cell.length_b   1.000
_cell.length_c   1.000
_cell.angle_alpha   90.00
_cell.angle_beta   90.00
_cell.angle_gamma   90.00
#
_symmetry.space_group_name_H-M   'P 1'
#
loop_
_entity.id
_entity.type
_entity.pdbx_description
1 polymer ?
#
loop_
_entity_poly.entity_id
_entity_poly.type
_entity_poly.pdbx_seq_one_letter_code
_entity_poly.pdbx_strand_id
1 'polypeptide(L)'
;KLLAQAEFDNEGCTNFIYTWDIFKSAKIHNKIIGNCTIEYNKVLKYPLQDYYMESSSDFANDNNAVLDAIFKYLERLKIYVRESNIENKENIVKYIDRMKNKKAESLEEALQRILIVNQIQWQLGHILVGLGRLDYYLDSYQCEEAEAEQLFTEFFSLIHKYYVMKSNALMGDTGQIVILGGTLEDDTYFYGRYTKLIMRVIQKLGLPDPKVLLRTSEKMPSELWDDVVATMASNVGSPLISNDD
;
A
#
# COMPACT_ATOMS: atom_id res chain seq x y z
N LYS A 1 -4.40 15.86 2.04
CA LYS A 1 -5.41 14.80 1.91
C LYS A 1 -5.05 13.92 0.72
N LEU A 2 -4.88 12.63 0.96
CA LEU A 2 -4.49 11.67 -0.05
C LEU A 2 -5.61 11.49 -1.09
N LEU A 3 -5.21 11.13 -2.33
CA LEU A 3 -6.16 10.79 -3.37
C LEU A 3 -6.97 9.59 -2.93
N ALA A 4 -8.27 9.81 -2.71
CA ALA A 4 -9.17 8.77 -2.29
C ALA A 4 -9.44 7.82 -3.47
N GLN A 5 -9.07 6.58 -3.28
CA GLN A 5 -9.52 5.50 -4.14
C GLN A 5 -11.05 5.36 -4.17
N ALA A 6 -11.73 5.97 -3.21
CA ALA A 6 -13.18 5.98 -3.12
C ALA A 6 -13.88 6.83 -4.17
N GLU A 7 -13.10 7.57 -4.91
CA GLU A 7 -13.63 8.24 -6.10
C GLU A 7 -13.60 7.34 -7.34
N PHE A 8 -13.10 6.12 -7.21
CA PHE A 8 -13.66 5.02 -7.98
C PHE A 8 -15.09 4.83 -7.48
N ASP A 9 -16.00 5.57 -8.06
CA ASP A 9 -17.42 5.35 -7.92
C ASP A 9 -17.77 3.88 -8.22
N ASN A 10 -19.02 3.54 -8.14
CA ASN A 10 -19.48 2.18 -8.46
C ASN A 10 -19.02 1.67 -9.84
N GLU A 11 -18.64 2.56 -10.77
CA GLU A 11 -18.14 2.17 -12.09
C GLU A 11 -16.75 1.56 -12.04
N GLY A 12 -15.84 2.05 -11.21
CA GLY A 12 -14.53 1.44 -10.99
C GLY A 12 -14.65 0.04 -10.40
N CYS A 13 -15.54 -0.14 -9.42
CA CYS A 13 -15.87 -1.46 -8.88
C CYS A 13 -16.57 -2.35 -9.89
N THR A 14 -17.46 -1.81 -10.69
CA THR A 14 -18.16 -2.54 -11.74
C THR A 14 -17.17 -3.06 -12.78
N ASN A 15 -16.21 -2.26 -13.20
CA ASN A 15 -15.17 -2.70 -14.13
C ASN A 15 -14.28 -3.81 -13.55
N PHE A 16 -13.95 -3.75 -12.27
CA PHE A 16 -13.22 -4.82 -11.59
C PHE A 16 -14.06 -6.12 -11.52
N ILE A 17 -15.32 -6.03 -11.12
CA ILE A 17 -16.25 -7.16 -11.07
C ILE A 17 -16.45 -7.73 -12.47
N TYR A 18 -16.59 -6.88 -13.49
CA TYR A 18 -16.73 -7.30 -14.89
C TYR A 18 -15.50 -8.06 -15.38
N THR A 19 -14.31 -7.56 -15.07
CA THR A 19 -13.05 -8.26 -15.40
C THR A 19 -12.99 -9.62 -14.70
N TRP A 20 -13.41 -9.70 -13.45
CA TRP A 20 -13.49 -10.94 -12.69
C TRP A 20 -14.48 -11.94 -13.30
N ASP A 21 -15.65 -11.48 -13.75
CA ASP A 21 -16.64 -12.31 -14.40
C ASP A 21 -16.17 -12.79 -15.78
N ILE A 22 -15.40 -12.00 -16.51
CA ILE A 22 -14.72 -12.44 -17.74
C ILE A 22 -13.73 -13.56 -17.43
N PHE A 23 -12.93 -13.45 -16.39
CA PHE A 23 -12.01 -14.52 -15.98
C PHE A 23 -12.74 -15.79 -15.60
N LYS A 24 -13.86 -15.69 -14.88
CA LYS A 24 -14.71 -16.83 -14.55
C LYS A 24 -15.33 -17.48 -15.79
N SER A 25 -15.90 -16.69 -16.69
CA SER A 25 -16.57 -17.19 -17.88
C SER A 25 -15.59 -17.77 -18.90
N ALA A 26 -14.37 -17.26 -18.96
CA ALA A 26 -13.30 -17.79 -19.80
C ALA A 26 -12.69 -19.09 -19.25
N LYS A 27 -13.14 -19.59 -18.08
CA LYS A 27 -12.53 -20.73 -17.37
C LYS A 27 -11.02 -20.61 -17.18
N ILE A 28 -10.52 -19.39 -17.23
CA ILE A 28 -9.14 -19.09 -16.84
C ILE A 28 -9.09 -19.36 -15.35
N HIS A 29 -8.46 -20.45 -14.98
CA HIS A 29 -8.41 -20.89 -13.61
C HIS A 29 -7.99 -19.74 -12.69
N ASN A 30 -8.78 -19.53 -11.65
CA ASN A 30 -8.55 -18.65 -10.51
C ASN A 30 -7.29 -19.02 -9.72
N LYS A 31 -6.19 -19.25 -10.37
CA LYS A 31 -4.91 -19.14 -9.72
C LYS A 31 -4.62 -17.65 -9.63
N ILE A 32 -5.37 -16.99 -8.75
CA ILE A 32 -4.89 -15.78 -8.13
C ILE A 32 -3.52 -16.18 -7.62
N ILE A 33 -2.51 -15.70 -8.29
CA ILE A 33 -1.13 -15.83 -7.81
C ILE A 33 -1.17 -15.14 -6.46
N GLY A 34 -1.02 -15.94 -5.39
CA GLY A 34 -1.30 -15.47 -4.05
C GLY A 34 -0.39 -14.32 -3.66
N ASN A 35 -0.86 -13.51 -2.75
CA ASN A 35 -0.19 -12.50 -1.95
C ASN A 35 1.12 -11.96 -2.54
N CYS A 36 1.03 -11.17 -3.60
CA CYS A 36 2.18 -10.41 -4.08
C CYS A 36 2.41 -9.23 -3.15
N THR A 37 3.61 -9.11 -2.59
CA THR A 37 4.05 -7.88 -1.95
C THR A 37 4.95 -7.13 -2.90
N ILE A 38 4.59 -5.90 -3.21
CA ILE A 38 5.44 -5.01 -4.00
C ILE A 38 6.59 -4.56 -3.11
N GLU A 39 7.77 -4.47 -3.68
CA GLU A 39 8.89 -3.86 -2.99
C GLU A 39 8.76 -2.33 -2.99
N TYR A 40 7.83 -1.84 -2.15
CA TYR A 40 7.53 -0.41 -2.07
C TYR A 40 8.75 0.44 -1.75
N ASN A 41 9.71 -0.09 -1.00
CA ASN A 41 10.96 0.62 -0.73
C ASN A 41 11.66 1.08 -2.02
N LYS A 42 11.68 0.24 -3.06
CA LYS A 42 12.20 0.63 -4.37
C LYS A 42 11.34 1.67 -5.05
N VAL A 43 10.02 1.50 -5.04
CA VAL A 43 9.07 2.49 -5.61
C VAL A 43 9.24 3.88 -5.01
N LEU A 44 9.59 3.95 -3.74
CA LEU A 44 9.80 5.21 -3.02
C LEU A 44 11.16 5.84 -3.30
N LYS A 45 12.21 5.03 -3.39
CA LYS A 45 13.61 5.47 -3.51
C LYS A 45 14.07 5.74 -4.93
N TYR A 46 13.44 5.11 -5.93
CA TYR A 46 13.84 5.21 -7.33
C TYR A 46 12.72 5.78 -8.19
N PRO A 47 13.04 6.57 -9.21
CA PRO A 47 12.08 6.98 -10.24
C PRO A 47 11.57 5.77 -11.03
N LEU A 48 10.31 5.78 -11.45
CA LEU A 48 9.77 4.67 -12.24
C LEU A 48 10.48 4.49 -13.59
N GLN A 49 11.03 5.54 -14.18
CA GLN A 49 11.81 5.44 -15.43
C GLN A 49 13.08 4.61 -15.28
N ASP A 50 13.63 4.46 -14.05
CA ASP A 50 14.84 3.68 -13.81
C ASP A 50 14.59 2.17 -13.93
N TYR A 51 13.32 1.75 -14.04
CA TYR A 51 12.94 0.36 -14.25
C TYR A 51 12.83 -0.03 -15.73
N TYR A 52 13.08 0.88 -16.68
CA TYR A 52 13.24 0.50 -18.07
C TYR A 52 14.45 -0.41 -18.23
N MET A 53 14.24 -1.50 -18.96
CA MET A 53 15.28 -2.48 -19.25
C MET A 53 15.90 -2.20 -20.62
N GLU A 54 17.19 -2.48 -20.75
CA GLU A 54 17.88 -2.43 -22.05
C GLU A 54 17.30 -3.48 -23.00
N SER A 55 17.25 -3.15 -24.28
CA SER A 55 16.65 -3.99 -25.33
C SER A 55 17.31 -5.38 -25.50
N SER A 56 18.47 -5.57 -24.96
CA SER A 56 19.21 -6.86 -24.93
C SER A 56 18.70 -7.85 -23.89
N SER A 57 17.82 -7.42 -22.96
CA SER A 57 17.24 -8.30 -21.95
C SER A 57 16.04 -9.09 -22.50
N ASP A 58 15.93 -10.36 -22.15
CA ASP A 58 14.87 -11.25 -22.61
C ASP A 58 13.45 -10.74 -22.32
N PHE A 59 13.27 -9.99 -21.24
CA PHE A 59 11.98 -9.45 -20.82
C PHE A 59 11.81 -7.94 -21.09
N ALA A 60 12.78 -7.32 -21.79
CA ALA A 60 12.79 -5.86 -21.97
C ALA A 60 11.53 -5.33 -22.64
N ASN A 61 11.05 -6.00 -23.69
CA ASN A 61 9.88 -5.55 -24.44
C ASN A 61 8.62 -5.56 -23.57
N ASP A 62 8.38 -6.64 -22.83
CA ASP A 62 7.21 -6.77 -21.98
C ASP A 62 7.28 -5.81 -20.79
N ASN A 63 8.43 -5.75 -20.13
CA ASN A 63 8.66 -4.82 -19.01
C ASN A 63 8.44 -3.37 -19.44
N ASN A 64 9.03 -2.96 -20.56
CA ASN A 64 8.93 -1.59 -21.03
C ASN A 64 7.51 -1.25 -21.49
N ALA A 65 6.80 -2.19 -22.09
CA ALA A 65 5.40 -2.00 -22.46
C ALA A 65 4.50 -1.82 -21.22
N VAL A 66 4.77 -2.53 -20.11
CA VAL A 66 4.07 -2.34 -18.83
C VAL A 66 4.36 -0.96 -18.27
N LEU A 67 5.62 -0.51 -18.27
CA LEU A 67 5.98 0.82 -17.79
C LEU A 67 5.33 1.93 -18.64
N ASP A 68 5.29 1.78 -19.95
CA ASP A 68 4.59 2.70 -20.85
C ASP A 68 3.09 2.76 -20.54
N ALA A 69 2.47 1.63 -20.23
CA ALA A 69 1.07 1.58 -19.83
C ALA A 69 0.84 2.27 -18.48
N ILE A 70 1.73 2.06 -17.51
CA ILE A 70 1.70 2.76 -16.21
C ILE A 70 1.82 4.28 -16.42
N PHE A 71 2.75 4.75 -17.26
CA PHE A 71 2.88 6.18 -17.53
C PHE A 71 1.64 6.76 -18.20
N LYS A 72 1.03 6.05 -19.14
CA LYS A 72 -0.25 6.48 -19.74
C LYS A 72 -1.38 6.54 -18.71
N TYR A 73 -1.42 5.58 -17.79
CA TYR A 73 -2.36 5.59 -16.67
C TYR A 73 -2.14 6.82 -15.78
N LEU A 74 -0.90 7.11 -15.38
CA LEU A 74 -0.56 8.27 -14.56
C LEU A 74 -0.93 9.60 -15.23
N GLU A 75 -0.73 9.73 -16.55
CA GLU A 75 -1.18 10.92 -17.29
C GLU A 75 -2.71 11.09 -17.26
N ARG A 76 -3.47 10.01 -17.44
CA ARG A 76 -4.93 10.05 -17.33
C ARG A 76 -5.38 10.39 -15.91
N LEU A 77 -4.72 9.80 -14.91
CA LEU A 77 -5.00 10.09 -13.50
C LEU A 77 -4.79 11.57 -13.18
N LYS A 78 -3.73 12.20 -13.69
CA LYS A 78 -3.51 13.65 -13.52
C LYS A 78 -4.63 14.49 -14.12
N ILE A 79 -5.10 14.15 -15.32
CA ILE A 79 -6.22 14.85 -15.96
C ILE A 79 -7.45 14.74 -15.07
N TYR A 80 -7.80 13.53 -14.63
CA TYR A 80 -8.93 13.29 -13.73
C TYR A 80 -8.83 14.11 -12.43
N VAL A 81 -7.66 14.10 -11.78
CA VAL A 81 -7.44 14.87 -10.54
C VAL A 81 -7.60 16.37 -10.77
N ARG A 82 -7.08 16.92 -11.89
CA ARG A 82 -7.23 18.35 -12.21
C ARG A 82 -8.67 18.78 -12.41
N GLU A 83 -9.48 17.93 -13.02
CA GLU A 83 -10.89 18.17 -13.33
C GLU A 83 -11.82 17.91 -12.14
N SER A 84 -11.34 17.21 -11.11
CA SER A 84 -12.11 16.86 -9.92
C SER A 84 -12.14 18.00 -8.90
N ASN A 85 -13.03 17.88 -7.91
CA ASN A 85 -13.10 18.76 -6.74
C ASN A 85 -12.30 18.22 -5.55
N ILE A 86 -11.25 17.43 -5.79
CA ILE A 86 -10.40 16.88 -4.75
C ILE A 86 -9.63 18.01 -4.05
N GLU A 87 -9.67 18.03 -2.74
CA GLU A 87 -8.77 18.86 -1.94
C GLU A 87 -7.31 18.46 -2.19
N ASN A 88 -6.41 19.44 -2.17
CA ASN A 88 -4.97 19.21 -2.34
C ASN A 88 -4.57 18.65 -3.73
N LYS A 89 -5.42 18.83 -4.74
CA LYS A 89 -5.19 18.30 -6.09
C LYS A 89 -3.89 18.73 -6.73
N GLU A 90 -3.40 19.94 -6.45
CA GLU A 90 -2.13 20.46 -6.96
C GLU A 90 -0.95 19.62 -6.45
N ASN A 91 -0.94 19.25 -5.18
CA ASN A 91 0.11 18.40 -4.62
C ASN A 91 -0.01 16.97 -5.18
N ILE A 92 -1.21 16.44 -5.29
CA ILE A 92 -1.43 15.09 -5.85
C ILE A 92 -0.91 15.03 -7.29
N VAL A 93 -1.24 16.02 -8.13
CA VAL A 93 -0.71 16.11 -9.50
C VAL A 93 0.81 16.20 -9.50
N LYS A 94 1.40 17.01 -8.62
CA LYS A 94 2.85 17.13 -8.45
C LYS A 94 3.47 15.78 -8.06
N TYR A 95 2.87 15.04 -7.14
CA TYR A 95 3.38 13.72 -6.71
C TYR A 95 3.33 12.70 -7.85
N ILE A 96 2.24 12.69 -8.64
CA ILE A 96 2.12 11.84 -9.83
C ILE A 96 3.19 12.19 -10.86
N ASP A 97 3.42 13.47 -11.16
CA ASP A 97 4.46 13.91 -12.08
C ASP A 97 5.86 13.47 -11.63
N ARG A 98 6.11 13.53 -10.33
CA ARG A 98 7.40 13.16 -9.74
C ARG A 98 7.67 11.66 -9.77
N MET A 99 6.64 10.82 -9.77
CA MET A 99 6.80 9.36 -9.78
C MET A 99 7.65 8.87 -10.96
N LYS A 100 7.58 9.56 -12.11
CA LYS A 100 8.32 9.17 -13.30
C LYS A 100 9.83 9.35 -13.15
N ASN A 101 10.28 10.50 -12.61
CA ASN A 101 11.67 10.96 -12.69
C ASN A 101 12.31 11.39 -11.37
N LYS A 102 11.61 11.22 -10.26
CA LYS A 102 12.09 11.61 -8.92
C LYS A 102 11.74 10.55 -7.87
N LYS A 103 12.55 10.47 -6.81
CA LYS A 103 12.20 9.75 -5.58
C LYS A 103 11.13 10.51 -4.79
N ALA A 104 10.47 9.83 -3.86
CA ALA A 104 9.58 10.48 -2.88
C ALA A 104 10.40 11.35 -1.91
N GLU A 105 9.86 12.49 -1.48
CA GLU A 105 10.55 13.45 -0.62
C GLU A 105 9.82 13.70 0.70
N SER A 106 8.55 13.38 0.80
CA SER A 106 7.75 13.56 2.02
C SER A 106 6.95 12.30 2.35
N LEU A 107 6.49 12.20 3.60
CA LEU A 107 5.61 11.11 4.03
C LEU A 107 4.30 11.09 3.22
N GLU A 108 3.70 12.26 2.99
CA GLU A 108 2.49 12.38 2.19
C GLU A 108 2.71 11.87 0.76
N GLU A 109 3.79 12.29 0.10
CA GLU A 109 4.14 11.79 -1.24
C GLU A 109 4.39 10.28 -1.25
N ALA A 110 5.09 9.76 -0.23
CA ALA A 110 5.39 8.34 -0.13
C ALA A 110 4.10 7.50 0.02
N LEU A 111 3.20 7.87 0.91
CA LEU A 111 1.91 7.21 1.09
C LEU A 111 1.04 7.30 -0.17
N GLN A 112 1.04 8.46 -0.84
CA GLN A 112 0.31 8.63 -2.11
C GLN A 112 0.85 7.71 -3.21
N ARG A 113 2.18 7.53 -3.32
CA ARG A 113 2.78 6.59 -4.28
C ARG A 113 2.41 5.14 -3.98
N ILE A 114 2.44 4.74 -2.71
CA ILE A 114 2.03 3.41 -2.29
C ILE A 114 0.57 3.16 -2.70
N LEU A 115 -0.34 4.10 -2.43
CA LEU A 115 -1.73 4.00 -2.83
C LEU A 115 -1.90 3.83 -4.35
N ILE A 116 -1.23 4.64 -5.15
CA ILE A 116 -1.33 4.58 -6.62
C ILE A 116 -0.84 3.23 -7.14
N VAL A 117 0.31 2.76 -6.66
CA VAL A 117 0.86 1.47 -7.11
C VAL A 117 0.01 0.30 -6.63
N ASN A 118 -0.52 0.36 -5.42
CA ASN A 118 -1.48 -0.62 -4.90
C ASN A 118 -2.74 -0.68 -5.76
N GLN A 119 -3.28 0.47 -6.17
CA GLN A 119 -4.42 0.55 -7.10
C GLN A 119 -4.13 -0.09 -8.45
N ILE A 120 -2.96 0.15 -9.02
CA ILE A 120 -2.57 -0.47 -10.30
C ILE A 120 -2.61 -1.98 -10.18
N GLN A 121 -2.10 -2.55 -9.08
CA GLN A 121 -2.16 -3.99 -8.85
C GLN A 121 -3.60 -4.51 -8.75
N TRP A 122 -4.46 -3.79 -8.05
CA TRP A 122 -5.87 -4.13 -7.97
C TRP A 122 -6.56 -4.15 -9.33
N GLN A 123 -6.28 -3.17 -10.17
CA GLN A 123 -6.84 -3.12 -11.52
C GLN A 123 -6.34 -4.25 -12.43
N LEU A 124 -5.15 -4.77 -12.14
CA LEU A 124 -4.60 -5.95 -12.82
C LEU A 124 -5.17 -7.28 -12.26
N GLY A 125 -6.08 -7.22 -11.29
CA GLY A 125 -6.71 -8.39 -10.69
C GLY A 125 -5.95 -8.97 -9.47
N HIS A 126 -4.86 -8.33 -9.06
CA HIS A 126 -4.10 -8.73 -7.85
C HIS A 126 -4.73 -8.10 -6.62
N ILE A 127 -5.71 -8.75 -6.04
CA ILE A 127 -6.48 -8.25 -4.89
C ILE A 127 -5.86 -8.54 -3.53
N LEU A 128 -4.89 -9.45 -3.50
CA LEU A 128 -4.15 -9.83 -2.30
C LEU A 128 -2.74 -9.24 -2.39
N VAL A 129 -2.62 -7.96 -2.08
CA VAL A 129 -1.36 -7.21 -2.19
C VAL A 129 -0.94 -6.74 -0.80
N GLY A 130 0.06 -7.39 -0.23
CA GLY A 130 0.65 -6.97 1.04
C GLY A 130 1.31 -5.59 0.93
N LEU A 131 1.24 -4.82 2.02
CA LEU A 131 1.89 -3.50 2.11
C LEU A 131 3.35 -3.60 2.58
N GLY A 132 3.77 -4.80 3.03
CA GLY A 132 5.13 -5.05 3.46
C GLY A 132 5.53 -4.31 4.73
N ARG A 133 6.83 -4.10 4.94
CA ARG A 133 7.42 -3.45 6.12
C ARG A 133 7.24 -1.93 6.06
N LEU A 134 6.00 -1.49 6.26
CA LEU A 134 5.61 -0.11 6.04
C LEU A 134 6.35 0.86 6.96
N ASP A 135 6.54 0.53 8.23
CA ASP A 135 7.29 1.35 9.18
C ASP A 135 8.76 1.52 8.75
N TYR A 136 9.38 0.46 8.24
CA TYR A 136 10.75 0.49 7.75
C TYR A 136 10.91 1.32 6.47
N TYR A 137 9.97 1.18 5.53
CA TYR A 137 10.04 1.92 4.25
C TYR A 137 9.87 3.43 4.46
N LEU A 138 9.07 3.81 5.45
CA LEU A 138 8.69 5.19 5.70
C LEU A 138 9.56 5.90 6.74
N ASP A 139 10.41 5.20 7.47
CA ASP A 139 11.18 5.75 8.59
C ASP A 139 12.04 6.98 8.25
N SER A 140 12.55 7.03 7.01
CA SER A 140 13.38 8.13 6.53
C SER A 140 12.60 9.44 6.25
N TYR A 141 11.28 9.38 6.12
CA TYR A 141 10.43 10.54 5.84
C TYR A 141 10.01 11.20 7.15
N GLN A 142 10.67 12.31 7.48
CA GLN A 142 10.34 13.05 8.70
C GLN A 142 9.02 13.80 8.52
N CYS A 143 8.17 13.73 9.55
CA CYS A 143 6.89 14.42 9.63
C CYS A 143 6.57 14.67 11.09
N GLU A 144 5.87 15.74 11.41
CA GLU A 144 5.34 15.99 12.74
C GLU A 144 4.35 14.88 13.13
N GLU A 145 4.36 14.46 14.40
CA GLU A 145 3.59 13.28 14.84
C GLU A 145 2.08 13.43 14.56
N ALA A 146 1.51 14.60 14.82
CA ALA A 146 0.10 14.86 14.58
C ALA A 146 -0.28 14.79 13.09
N GLU A 147 0.58 15.32 12.22
CA GLU A 147 0.41 15.24 10.78
C GLU A 147 0.57 13.81 10.29
N ALA A 148 1.57 13.09 10.78
CA ALA A 148 1.78 11.68 10.44
C ALA A 148 0.60 10.81 10.88
N GLU A 149 0.03 11.04 12.07
CA GLU A 149 -1.17 10.36 12.55
C GLU A 149 -2.36 10.58 11.62
N GLN A 150 -2.56 11.81 11.16
CA GLN A 150 -3.62 12.13 10.21
C GLN A 150 -3.40 11.42 8.89
N LEU A 151 -2.19 11.47 8.33
CA LEU A 151 -1.85 10.82 7.07
C LEU A 151 -2.04 9.30 7.13
N PHE A 152 -1.61 8.64 8.19
CA PHE A 152 -1.82 7.21 8.37
C PHE A 152 -3.31 6.88 8.57
N THR A 153 -4.06 7.71 9.28
CA THR A 153 -5.50 7.55 9.45
C THR A 153 -6.22 7.59 8.09
N GLU A 154 -5.91 8.56 7.26
CA GLU A 154 -6.44 8.66 5.90
C GLU A 154 -6.01 7.45 5.05
N PHE A 155 -4.72 7.11 5.06
CA PHE A 155 -4.16 6.00 4.30
C PHE A 155 -4.86 4.68 4.62
N PHE A 156 -4.94 4.31 5.89
CA PHE A 156 -5.58 3.04 6.27
C PHE A 156 -7.08 3.04 6.05
N SER A 157 -7.75 4.17 6.20
CA SER A 157 -9.16 4.31 5.86
C SER A 157 -9.40 4.08 4.37
N LEU A 158 -8.51 4.56 3.50
CA LEU A 158 -8.59 4.36 2.06
C LEU A 158 -8.30 2.90 1.68
N ILE A 159 -7.29 2.29 2.28
CA ILE A 159 -7.00 0.87 2.08
C ILE A 159 -8.18 0.00 2.52
N HIS A 160 -8.81 0.34 3.65
CA HIS A 160 -9.99 -0.38 4.13
C HIS A 160 -11.18 -0.30 3.15
N LYS A 161 -11.32 0.78 2.40
CA LYS A 161 -12.38 0.89 1.40
C LYS A 161 -12.32 -0.21 0.35
N TYR A 162 -11.14 -0.68 -0.03
CA TYR A 162 -11.01 -1.86 -0.91
C TYR A 162 -11.60 -3.11 -0.27
N TYR A 163 -11.40 -3.28 1.03
CA TYR A 163 -12.00 -4.39 1.76
C TYR A 163 -13.54 -4.35 1.69
N VAL A 164 -14.15 -3.19 1.88
CA VAL A 164 -15.61 -3.02 1.87
C VAL A 164 -16.19 -3.14 0.47
N MET A 165 -15.45 -2.73 -0.55
CA MET A 165 -15.88 -2.78 -1.95
C MET A 165 -15.88 -4.19 -2.54
N LYS A 166 -15.43 -5.18 -1.80
CA LYS A 166 -15.46 -6.57 -2.25
C LYS A 166 -16.87 -7.05 -2.50
N SER A 167 -17.03 -7.60 -3.70
CA SER A 167 -18.22 -8.38 -4.01
C SER A 167 -18.30 -9.62 -3.11
N ASN A 168 -19.51 -10.17 -2.96
CA ASN A 168 -19.76 -11.45 -2.25
C ASN A 168 -18.91 -12.63 -2.77
N ALA A 169 -18.15 -12.45 -3.85
CA ALA A 169 -17.27 -13.48 -4.40
C ALA A 169 -15.91 -13.57 -3.68
N LEU A 170 -15.54 -12.54 -2.91
CA LEU A 170 -14.27 -12.47 -2.19
C LEU A 170 -14.55 -12.14 -0.72
N MET A 171 -15.03 -13.13 0.00
CA MET A 171 -15.38 -12.96 1.40
C MET A 171 -14.13 -12.80 2.28
N GLY A 172 -13.98 -11.63 2.85
CA GLY A 172 -13.38 -11.45 4.16
C GLY A 172 -11.90 -11.06 4.22
N ASP A 173 -11.02 -11.35 3.26
CA ASP A 173 -9.59 -11.03 3.41
C ASP A 173 -9.01 -10.42 2.14
N THR A 174 -8.42 -9.21 2.25
CA THR A 174 -7.72 -8.57 1.13
C THR A 174 -6.25 -8.95 1.06
N GLY A 175 -5.73 -9.57 2.12
CA GLY A 175 -4.31 -9.83 2.23
C GLY A 175 -3.44 -8.56 2.20
N GLN A 176 -4.00 -7.39 2.49
CA GLN A 176 -3.26 -6.13 2.57
C GLN A 176 -2.58 -6.02 3.94
N ILE A 177 -1.62 -6.90 4.17
CA ILE A 177 -0.94 -6.99 5.46
C ILE A 177 0.13 -5.91 5.55
N VAL A 178 0.10 -5.17 6.66
CA VAL A 178 1.17 -4.26 7.09
C VAL A 178 2.10 -5.03 8.00
N ILE A 179 3.38 -5.05 7.70
CA ILE A 179 4.41 -5.66 8.56
C ILE A 179 5.10 -4.54 9.32
N LEU A 180 5.28 -4.74 10.62
CA LEU A 180 5.98 -3.82 11.51
C LEU A 180 7.12 -4.52 12.24
N GLY A 181 8.15 -3.75 12.59
CA GLY A 181 9.27 -4.23 13.38
C GLY A 181 10.10 -5.31 12.66
N GLY A 182 10.80 -6.10 13.46
CA GLY A 182 11.53 -7.27 13.01
C GLY A 182 13.04 -7.11 12.92
N THR A 183 13.73 -8.24 12.97
CA THR A 183 15.18 -8.31 12.94
C THR A 183 15.72 -7.94 11.54
N LEU A 184 16.78 -7.15 11.51
CA LEU A 184 17.52 -6.77 10.31
C LEU A 184 18.63 -7.78 10.00
N GLU A 185 19.26 -7.64 8.84
CA GLU A 185 20.38 -8.50 8.41
C GLU A 185 21.60 -8.45 9.33
N ASP A 186 21.81 -7.33 10.02
CA ASP A 186 22.87 -7.13 11.00
C ASP A 186 22.50 -7.64 12.40
N ASP A 187 21.40 -8.38 12.52
CA ASP A 187 20.89 -8.95 13.76
C ASP A 187 20.43 -7.91 14.79
N THR A 188 20.20 -6.65 14.38
CA THR A 188 19.55 -5.64 15.22
C THR A 188 18.03 -5.69 15.04
N TYR A 189 17.27 -5.30 16.08
CA TYR A 189 15.82 -5.19 15.97
C TYR A 189 15.44 -3.81 15.46
N PHE A 190 14.69 -3.76 14.37
CA PHE A 190 14.17 -2.52 13.84
C PHE A 190 12.94 -2.06 14.64
N TYR A 191 13.03 -0.85 15.14
CA TYR A 191 11.98 -0.16 15.83
C TYR A 191 12.02 1.30 15.40
N GLY A 192 11.21 1.61 14.41
CA GLY A 192 11.24 2.92 13.76
C GLY A 192 10.26 3.91 14.35
N ARG A 193 10.39 5.12 13.89
CA ARG A 193 9.56 6.30 14.24
C ARG A 193 8.05 6.01 14.14
N TYR A 194 7.64 5.24 13.14
CA TYR A 194 6.23 5.00 12.85
C TYR A 194 5.70 3.66 13.38
N THR A 195 6.51 2.81 13.97
CA THR A 195 6.07 1.49 14.45
C THR A 195 4.92 1.61 15.45
N LYS A 196 5.11 2.37 16.54
CA LYS A 196 4.05 2.63 17.53
C LYS A 196 2.89 3.44 16.96
N LEU A 197 3.19 4.45 16.17
CA LEU A 197 2.16 5.33 15.61
C LEU A 197 1.18 4.55 14.74
N ILE A 198 1.68 3.67 13.87
CA ILE A 198 0.84 2.83 13.02
C ILE A 198 -0.06 1.91 13.88
N MET A 199 0.47 1.26 14.91
CA MET A 199 -0.34 0.43 15.80
C MET A 199 -1.45 1.25 16.50
N ARG A 200 -1.12 2.44 17.02
CA ARG A 200 -2.12 3.34 17.63
C ARG A 200 -3.20 3.77 16.66
N VAL A 201 -2.83 4.08 15.42
CA VAL A 201 -3.81 4.46 14.38
C VAL A 201 -4.74 3.29 14.05
N ILE A 202 -4.19 2.09 13.85
CA ILE A 202 -5.00 0.88 13.60
C ILE A 202 -5.97 0.59 14.75
N GLN A 203 -5.48 0.71 16.00
CA GLN A 203 -6.32 0.57 17.17
C GLN A 203 -7.46 1.59 17.20
N LYS A 204 -7.16 2.87 16.96
CA LYS A 204 -8.16 3.95 16.94
C LYS A 204 -9.20 3.76 15.83
N LEU A 205 -8.78 3.30 14.67
CA LEU A 205 -9.67 3.07 13.53
C LEU A 205 -10.62 1.89 13.78
N GLY A 206 -10.20 0.88 14.53
CA GLY A 206 -11.03 -0.28 14.83
C GLY A 206 -11.45 -1.09 13.59
N LEU A 207 -10.67 -1.02 12.50
CA LEU A 207 -10.98 -1.64 11.23
C LEU A 207 -10.43 -3.08 11.15
N PRO A 208 -11.17 -4.02 10.55
CA PRO A 208 -10.71 -5.41 10.44
C PRO A 208 -9.59 -5.60 9.40
N ASP A 209 -9.38 -4.62 8.51
CA ASP A 209 -8.38 -4.63 7.45
C ASP A 209 -7.91 -3.18 7.16
N PRO A 210 -6.62 -2.92 6.88
CA PRO A 210 -5.53 -3.88 6.77
C PRO A 210 -5.16 -4.52 8.11
N LYS A 211 -4.71 -5.78 8.05
CA LYS A 211 -4.17 -6.47 9.22
C LYS A 211 -2.72 -6.05 9.44
N VAL A 212 -2.35 -5.97 10.71
CA VAL A 212 -0.97 -5.72 11.11
C VAL A 212 -0.32 -7.03 11.55
N LEU A 213 0.84 -7.33 11.01
CA LEU A 213 1.75 -8.38 11.46
C LEU A 213 2.94 -7.71 12.15
N LEU A 214 3.10 -7.93 13.44
CA LEU A 214 4.29 -7.50 14.16
C LEU A 214 5.30 -8.65 14.21
N ARG A 215 6.48 -8.40 13.70
CA ARG A 215 7.62 -9.29 13.86
C ARG A 215 8.29 -9.00 15.19
N THR A 216 8.41 -10.00 16.03
CA THR A 216 8.98 -9.90 17.39
C THR A 216 10.31 -10.64 17.46
N SER A 217 11.13 -10.29 18.43
CA SER A 217 12.32 -11.06 18.84
C SER A 217 12.67 -10.76 20.29
N GLU A 218 13.60 -11.51 20.87
CA GLU A 218 14.13 -11.24 22.22
C GLU A 218 14.75 -9.84 22.32
N LYS A 219 15.13 -9.23 21.21
CA LYS A 219 15.74 -7.89 21.12
C LYS A 219 14.68 -6.77 21.00
N MET A 220 13.40 -7.11 20.93
CA MET A 220 12.33 -6.13 20.84
C MET A 220 12.25 -5.29 22.11
N PRO A 221 12.17 -3.93 22.04
CA PRO A 221 12.01 -3.07 23.20
C PRO A 221 10.76 -3.44 24.01
N SER A 222 10.92 -3.54 25.33
CA SER A 222 9.84 -3.96 26.23
C SER A 222 8.65 -3.01 26.21
N GLU A 223 8.87 -1.71 26.02
CA GLU A 223 7.81 -0.71 25.92
C GLU A 223 6.89 -0.90 24.72
N LEU A 224 7.30 -1.66 23.71
CA LEU A 224 6.45 -1.97 22.58
C LEU A 224 5.35 -2.97 22.92
N TRP A 225 5.55 -3.81 23.94
CA TRP A 225 4.56 -4.78 24.39
C TRP A 225 3.29 -4.12 24.94
N ASP A 226 3.38 -2.97 25.57
CA ASP A 226 2.20 -2.26 26.08
C ASP A 226 1.29 -1.83 24.93
N ASP A 227 1.86 -1.32 23.83
CA ASP A 227 1.12 -0.95 22.60
C ASP A 227 0.55 -2.20 21.90
N VAL A 228 1.28 -3.30 21.90
CA VAL A 228 0.80 -4.59 21.36
C VAL A 228 -0.43 -5.08 22.12
N VAL A 229 -0.34 -5.14 23.45
CA VAL A 229 -1.44 -5.59 24.32
C VAL A 229 -2.66 -4.68 24.17
N ALA A 230 -2.45 -3.37 24.15
CA ALA A 230 -3.54 -2.39 23.96
C ALA A 230 -4.23 -2.57 22.61
N THR A 231 -3.46 -2.80 21.53
CA THR A 231 -4.00 -3.01 20.20
C THR A 231 -4.77 -4.33 20.12
N MET A 232 -4.23 -5.42 20.67
CA MET A 232 -4.94 -6.72 20.73
C MET A 232 -6.23 -6.63 21.52
N ALA A 233 -6.23 -5.91 22.64
CA ALA A 233 -7.40 -5.70 23.49
C ALA A 233 -8.52 -4.89 22.80
N SER A 234 -8.21 -4.12 21.77
CA SER A 234 -9.20 -3.36 21.00
C SER A 234 -10.06 -4.23 20.06
N ASN A 235 -9.79 -5.52 19.99
CA ASN A 235 -10.55 -6.52 19.23
C ASN A 235 -10.60 -6.28 17.70
N VAL A 236 -9.56 -5.68 17.13
CA VAL A 236 -9.44 -5.46 15.66
C VAL A 236 -8.79 -6.63 14.93
N GLY A 237 -8.46 -7.72 15.63
CA GLY A 237 -7.76 -8.88 15.04
C GLY A 237 -6.31 -8.58 14.64
N SER A 238 -5.72 -7.55 15.23
CA SER A 238 -4.33 -7.10 15.01
C SER A 238 -3.69 -6.70 16.35
N PRO A 239 -2.36 -6.73 16.48
CA PRO A 239 -1.44 -7.34 15.52
C PRO A 239 -1.47 -8.88 15.57
N LEU A 240 -1.18 -9.51 14.44
CA LEU A 240 -0.70 -10.88 14.40
C LEU A 240 0.77 -10.87 14.82
N ILE A 241 1.21 -11.90 15.54
CA ILE A 241 2.59 -11.98 16.02
C ILE A 241 3.37 -13.02 15.21
N SER A 242 4.55 -12.65 14.76
CA SER A 242 5.51 -13.56 14.13
C SER A 242 6.87 -13.39 14.83
N ASN A 243 7.43 -14.49 15.34
CA ASN A 243 8.73 -14.45 15.99
C ASN A 243 9.85 -14.66 14.98
N ASP A 244 10.92 -13.86 15.09
CA ASP A 244 12.10 -13.92 14.22
C ASP A 244 13.25 -14.76 14.80
N ASP A 245 13.16 -15.19 16.07
CA ASP A 245 14.18 -15.99 16.75
C ASP A 245 14.09 -17.48 16.41
#